data_335a8a5f37fabe846a38d439dd86ee6e
#
_entry.id   335a8a5f37fabe846a38d439dd86ee6e
#
_cell.length_a   1.000
_cell.length_b   1.000
_cell.length_c   1.000
_cell.angle_alpha   90.00
_cell.angle_beta   90.00
_cell.angle_gamma   90.00
#
_symmetry.space_group_name_H-M   'P 1'
#
loop_
_entity.id
_entity.type
_entity.pdbx_description
1 polymer ?
#
loop_
_entity_poly.entity_id
_entity_poly.type
_entity_poly.pdbx_seq_one_letter_code
_entity_poly.pdbx_strand_id
1 'polypeptide(L)'
;MAEFLISAFADETSTDPDHQIAALKRNGLRMIEPRNIGGGIVDRTDAELDAFADKLDRAGIGISALGSPIGKYDIDKPFDAHLTVFRRALEICRRLGTDRMRMFSFFVPQKRLKECRAEVLRRLSVMLEEADRAGVTLCHENESKIYGQNPEEVADLLHALPGLYGVFDAGNYVMNDQDPLAGIDATLIRPAYLHMKDAIGAEKAIVPVGMGDGRYEEVLRRVDRAMDGLVYLTVEPHLHIFEIYQRIDSHKLKTGIAFDNSDDAFDCAVGSVKTMLTRLGYTEGADLVWRK
;
A
#
# COMPACT_ATOMS: atom_id res chain seq x y z
N MET A 1 22.42 -2.00 -4.11
CA MET A 1 21.36 -2.68 -4.90
C MET A 1 20.23 -3.08 -3.97
N ALA A 2 19.00 -2.90 -4.43
CA ALA A 2 17.84 -3.31 -3.68
C ALA A 2 17.71 -4.85 -3.60
N GLU A 3 17.30 -5.34 -2.44
CA GLU A 3 16.82 -6.70 -2.22
C GLU A 3 15.30 -6.63 -2.04
N PHE A 4 14.53 -7.52 -2.67
CA PHE A 4 13.08 -7.44 -2.60
C PHE A 4 12.49 -8.54 -1.74
N LEU A 5 11.49 -8.20 -0.91
CA LEU A 5 10.68 -9.16 -0.18
C LEU A 5 9.21 -8.91 -0.47
N ILE A 6 8.53 -9.93 -0.96
CA ILE A 6 7.12 -9.81 -1.34
C ILE A 6 6.26 -9.87 -0.08
N SER A 7 5.37 -8.89 0.06
CA SER A 7 4.26 -8.80 0.99
C SER A 7 2.94 -8.74 0.22
N ALA A 8 1.79 -8.81 0.88
CA ALA A 8 0.51 -8.72 0.19
C ALA A 8 -0.62 -8.20 1.08
N PHE A 9 -1.62 -7.58 0.45
CA PHE A 9 -2.96 -7.40 0.98
C PHE A 9 -3.76 -8.70 0.83
N ALA A 10 -3.54 -9.64 1.75
CA ALA A 10 -4.16 -10.96 1.67
C ALA A 10 -5.68 -10.95 1.94
N ASP A 11 -6.22 -9.83 2.47
CA ASP A 11 -7.66 -9.61 2.61
C ASP A 11 -8.41 -9.58 1.26
N GLU A 12 -7.69 -9.53 0.15
CA GLU A 12 -8.26 -9.68 -1.19
C GLU A 12 -8.61 -11.13 -1.56
N THR A 13 -8.18 -12.11 -0.78
CA THR A 13 -8.66 -13.48 -0.90
C THR A 13 -9.90 -13.72 -0.04
N SER A 14 -9.87 -13.26 1.21
CA SER A 14 -10.94 -13.39 2.19
C SER A 14 -10.71 -12.42 3.34
N THR A 15 -11.78 -12.02 4.04
CA THR A 15 -11.67 -11.30 5.30
C THR A 15 -11.30 -12.19 6.49
N ASP A 16 -11.39 -13.53 6.34
CA ASP A 16 -11.00 -14.49 7.37
C ASP A 16 -9.46 -14.59 7.49
N PRO A 17 -8.90 -14.32 8.68
CA PRO A 17 -7.45 -14.40 8.90
C PRO A 17 -6.81 -15.76 8.59
N ASP A 18 -7.51 -16.86 8.86
CA ASP A 18 -6.97 -18.21 8.59
C ASP A 18 -6.87 -18.46 7.08
N HIS A 19 -7.85 -17.99 6.30
CA HIS A 19 -7.81 -18.04 4.85
C HIS A 19 -6.67 -17.16 4.28
N GLN A 20 -6.51 -15.93 4.80
CA GLN A 20 -5.41 -15.04 4.41
C GLN A 20 -4.04 -15.71 4.63
N ILE A 21 -3.82 -16.29 5.80
CA ILE A 21 -2.60 -17.03 6.13
C ILE A 21 -2.37 -18.22 5.18
N ALA A 22 -3.43 -18.97 4.87
CA ALA A 22 -3.35 -20.08 3.93
C ALA A 22 -2.96 -19.62 2.53
N ALA A 23 -3.54 -18.52 2.04
CA ALA A 23 -3.21 -17.92 0.74
C ALA A 23 -1.76 -17.43 0.67
N LEU A 24 -1.26 -16.76 1.72
CA LEU A 24 0.14 -16.36 1.79
C LEU A 24 1.09 -17.56 1.72
N LYS A 25 0.83 -18.60 2.52
CA LYS A 25 1.65 -19.82 2.53
C LYS A 25 1.61 -20.56 1.20
N ARG A 26 0.44 -20.67 0.56
CA ARG A 26 0.28 -21.29 -0.75
C ARG A 26 1.16 -20.60 -1.81
N ASN A 27 1.32 -19.30 -1.68
CA ASN A 27 2.15 -18.48 -2.57
C ASN A 27 3.62 -18.35 -2.14
N GLY A 28 4.04 -18.99 -1.04
CA GLY A 28 5.39 -18.88 -0.51
C GLY A 28 5.71 -17.48 0.03
N LEU A 29 4.73 -16.77 0.59
CA LEU A 29 4.93 -15.46 1.20
C LEU A 29 5.02 -15.58 2.73
N ARG A 30 5.88 -14.76 3.33
CA ARG A 30 6.04 -14.66 4.80
C ARG A 30 5.75 -13.28 5.36
N MET A 31 5.26 -12.36 4.54
CA MET A 31 4.92 -11.00 4.96
C MET A 31 3.48 -10.68 4.56
N ILE A 32 2.81 -9.91 5.41
CA ILE A 32 1.47 -9.37 5.16
C ILE A 32 1.45 -7.86 5.43
N GLU A 33 0.64 -7.13 4.68
CA GLU A 33 0.21 -5.77 5.02
C GLU A 33 -1.28 -5.84 5.41
N PRO A 34 -1.61 -6.00 6.72
CA PRO A 34 -2.99 -6.21 7.14
C PRO A 34 -3.80 -4.91 6.99
N ARG A 35 -4.99 -5.03 6.39
CA ARG A 35 -5.95 -3.95 6.16
C ARG A 35 -7.34 -4.32 6.67
N ASN A 36 -7.75 -5.57 6.49
CA ASN A 36 -9.05 -6.08 6.88
C ASN A 36 -8.93 -7.51 7.44
N ILE A 37 -9.48 -7.73 8.63
CA ILE A 37 -9.47 -9.04 9.33
C ILE A 37 -10.84 -9.30 9.95
N GLY A 38 -11.82 -9.62 9.12
CA GLY A 38 -13.22 -9.70 9.52
C GLY A 38 -13.91 -8.33 9.64
N GLY A 39 -13.28 -7.28 9.10
CA GLY A 39 -13.68 -5.87 9.12
C GLY A 39 -12.45 -4.98 9.12
N GLY A 40 -12.62 -3.67 8.97
CA GLY A 40 -11.51 -2.71 8.91
C GLY A 40 -10.59 -2.83 10.12
N ILE A 41 -9.27 -2.83 9.90
CA ILE A 41 -8.27 -3.09 10.95
C ILE A 41 -8.36 -2.10 12.11
N VAL A 42 -8.71 -0.83 11.84
CA VAL A 42 -8.82 0.23 12.86
C VAL A 42 -10.04 0.08 13.77
N ASP A 43 -11.03 -0.72 13.35
CA ASP A 43 -12.27 -0.97 14.08
C ASP A 43 -12.20 -2.25 14.95
N ARG A 44 -11.08 -2.97 14.91
CA ARG A 44 -10.92 -4.22 15.66
C ARG A 44 -10.67 -3.95 17.14
N THR A 45 -11.24 -4.83 17.95
CA THR A 45 -10.97 -4.87 19.39
C THR A 45 -9.55 -5.35 19.66
N ASP A 46 -9.02 -5.04 20.83
CA ASP A 46 -7.70 -5.50 21.26
C ASP A 46 -7.60 -7.04 21.25
N ALA A 47 -8.64 -7.73 21.68
CA ALA A 47 -8.68 -9.20 21.70
C ALA A 47 -8.62 -9.80 20.29
N GLU A 48 -9.31 -9.17 19.28
CA GLU A 48 -9.24 -9.61 17.88
C GLU A 48 -7.84 -9.39 17.30
N LEU A 49 -7.21 -8.26 17.62
CA LEU A 49 -5.85 -7.96 17.18
C LEU A 49 -4.82 -8.90 17.80
N ASP A 50 -4.92 -9.20 19.09
CA ASP A 50 -4.04 -10.15 19.77
C ASP A 50 -4.20 -11.56 19.18
N ALA A 51 -5.44 -12.01 18.96
CA ALA A 51 -5.70 -13.31 18.34
C ALA A 51 -5.16 -13.38 16.90
N PHE A 52 -5.19 -12.26 16.15
CA PHE A 52 -4.60 -12.19 14.82
C PHE A 52 -3.07 -12.24 14.87
N ALA A 53 -2.44 -11.48 15.76
CA ALA A 53 -0.99 -11.52 15.97
C ALA A 53 -0.51 -12.93 16.32
N ASP A 54 -1.19 -13.62 17.26
CA ASP A 54 -0.90 -15.00 17.63
C ASP A 54 -1.02 -16.00 16.45
N LYS A 55 -1.95 -15.77 15.52
CA LYS A 55 -2.09 -16.59 14.32
C LYS A 55 -0.92 -16.37 13.36
N LEU A 56 -0.52 -15.11 13.15
CA LEU A 56 0.62 -14.76 12.31
C LEU A 56 1.93 -15.35 12.86
N ASP A 57 2.18 -15.21 14.17
CA ASP A 57 3.36 -15.74 14.82
C ASP A 57 3.47 -17.25 14.70
N ARG A 58 2.37 -17.97 14.98
CA ARG A 58 2.32 -19.44 14.78
C ARG A 58 2.51 -19.86 13.32
N ALA A 59 2.15 -19.01 12.38
CA ALA A 59 2.32 -19.24 10.96
C ALA A 59 3.70 -18.86 10.44
N GLY A 60 4.51 -18.11 11.20
CA GLY A 60 5.80 -17.55 10.78
C GLY A 60 5.64 -16.42 9.76
N ILE A 61 4.54 -15.64 9.86
CA ILE A 61 4.26 -14.52 8.96
C ILE A 61 4.49 -13.21 9.71
N GLY A 62 5.37 -12.37 9.17
CA GLY A 62 5.63 -11.02 9.66
C GLY A 62 4.72 -9.97 9.03
N ILE A 63 4.72 -8.77 9.61
CA ILE A 63 3.96 -7.62 9.10
C ILE A 63 4.93 -6.62 8.47
N SER A 64 4.71 -6.27 7.20
CA SER A 64 5.53 -5.30 6.47
C SER A 64 5.20 -3.85 6.82
N ALA A 65 3.92 -3.56 6.95
CA ALA A 65 3.35 -2.27 7.36
C ALA A 65 1.89 -2.47 7.78
N LEU A 66 1.30 -1.54 8.52
CA LEU A 66 -0.14 -1.48 8.74
C LEU A 66 -0.82 -0.80 7.54
N GLY A 67 -1.69 -1.50 6.81
CA GLY A 67 -2.51 -0.97 5.72
C GLY A 67 -3.69 -0.15 6.24
N SER A 68 -3.45 1.07 6.76
CA SER A 68 -4.47 1.87 7.43
C SER A 68 -5.31 2.71 6.46
N PRO A 69 -6.58 3.08 6.81
CA PRO A 69 -7.37 4.04 6.07
C PRO A 69 -7.07 5.50 6.46
N ILE A 70 -6.06 5.74 7.29
CA ILE A 70 -5.73 7.07 7.81
C ILE A 70 -5.43 8.04 6.66
N GLY A 71 -6.05 9.22 6.72
CA GLY A 71 -5.98 10.23 5.66
C GLY A 71 -7.03 10.07 4.55
N LYS A 72 -7.76 8.95 4.43
CA LYS A 72 -8.98 8.89 3.61
C LYS A 72 -10.13 9.61 4.34
N TYR A 73 -9.97 10.89 4.50
CA TYR A 73 -10.84 11.78 5.27
C TYR A 73 -10.93 13.15 4.61
N ASP A 74 -12.12 13.73 4.56
CA ASP A 74 -12.34 15.00 3.89
C ASP A 74 -11.62 16.13 4.62
N ILE A 75 -10.90 16.99 3.87
CA ILE A 75 -10.11 18.11 4.41
C ILE A 75 -11.00 19.14 5.11
N ASP A 76 -12.25 19.30 4.71
CA ASP A 76 -13.18 20.26 5.28
C ASP A 76 -13.83 19.77 6.60
N LYS A 77 -13.65 18.49 6.97
CA LYS A 77 -14.17 17.95 8.23
C LYS A 77 -13.24 18.25 9.43
N PRO A 78 -13.80 18.30 10.67
CA PRO A 78 -13.00 18.51 11.87
C PRO A 78 -11.88 17.51 12.03
N PHE A 79 -10.65 17.98 12.24
CA PHE A 79 -9.45 17.14 12.29
C PHE A 79 -9.38 16.27 13.55
N ASP A 80 -9.90 16.75 14.70
CA ASP A 80 -9.80 16.04 15.99
C ASP A 80 -10.44 14.66 15.97
N ALA A 81 -11.56 14.51 15.26
CA ALA A 81 -12.21 13.20 15.09
C ALA A 81 -11.31 12.22 14.33
N HIS A 82 -10.62 12.69 13.28
CA HIS A 82 -9.67 11.88 12.53
C HIS A 82 -8.41 11.55 13.33
N LEU A 83 -7.93 12.52 14.12
CA LEU A 83 -6.77 12.34 14.99
C LEU A 83 -7.02 11.25 16.06
N THR A 84 -8.26 11.11 16.54
CA THR A 84 -8.64 10.01 17.44
C THR A 84 -8.47 8.64 16.77
N VAL A 85 -8.94 8.49 15.53
CA VAL A 85 -8.76 7.25 14.75
C VAL A 85 -7.28 6.99 14.44
N PHE A 86 -6.53 8.05 14.14
CA PHE A 86 -5.08 7.96 13.91
C PHE A 86 -4.32 7.43 15.16
N ARG A 87 -4.64 7.95 16.34
CA ARG A 87 -4.05 7.47 17.61
C ARG A 87 -4.36 5.99 17.83
N ARG A 88 -5.59 5.55 17.52
CA ARG A 88 -5.95 4.13 17.55
C ARG A 88 -5.08 3.32 16.58
N ALA A 89 -4.83 3.82 15.37
CA ALA A 89 -3.96 3.14 14.40
C ALA A 89 -2.49 3.02 14.90
N LEU A 90 -1.96 4.03 15.60
CA LEU A 90 -0.64 3.94 16.25
C LEU A 90 -0.60 2.86 17.35
N GLU A 91 -1.65 2.74 18.16
CA GLU A 91 -1.77 1.65 19.15
C GLU A 91 -1.78 0.27 18.48
N ILE A 92 -2.47 0.16 17.35
CA ILE A 92 -2.53 -1.08 16.55
C ILE A 92 -1.15 -1.42 16.00
N CYS A 93 -0.39 -0.46 15.46
CA CYS A 93 0.99 -0.71 15.03
C CYS A 93 1.84 -1.32 16.16
N ARG A 94 1.79 -0.71 17.35
CA ARG A 94 2.52 -1.20 18.50
C ARG A 94 2.08 -2.62 18.93
N ARG A 95 0.77 -2.89 18.91
CA ARG A 95 0.18 -4.18 19.30
C ARG A 95 0.56 -5.29 18.32
N LEU A 96 0.57 -4.98 17.04
CA LEU A 96 0.93 -5.91 15.97
C LEU A 96 2.44 -5.98 15.70
N GLY A 97 3.26 -5.20 16.43
CA GLY A 97 4.71 -5.24 16.29
C GLY A 97 5.25 -4.70 14.96
N THR A 98 4.56 -3.74 14.34
CA THR A 98 5.06 -3.06 13.13
C THR A 98 5.41 -1.61 13.42
N ASP A 99 6.51 -1.14 12.81
CA ASP A 99 7.00 0.23 12.89
C ASP A 99 6.60 1.09 11.68
N ARG A 100 5.77 0.56 10.77
CA ARG A 100 5.34 1.26 9.55
C ARG A 100 3.83 1.31 9.44
N MET A 101 3.31 2.45 9.03
CA MET A 101 1.89 2.66 8.73
C MET A 101 1.72 3.29 7.36
N ARG A 102 1.06 2.61 6.43
CA ARG A 102 0.61 3.23 5.19
C ARG A 102 -0.58 4.14 5.49
N MET A 103 -0.56 5.34 4.93
CA MET A 103 -1.58 6.35 5.12
C MET A 103 -1.72 7.27 3.88
N PHE A 104 -2.67 8.20 3.92
CA PHE A 104 -3.01 9.14 2.86
C PHE A 104 -3.00 10.58 3.35
N SER A 105 -3.20 11.56 2.45
CA SER A 105 -3.06 12.99 2.71
C SER A 105 -4.35 13.79 2.55
N PHE A 106 -5.48 13.23 2.95
CA PHE A 106 -6.81 13.83 2.95
C PHE A 106 -7.44 13.99 1.55
N PHE A 107 -8.74 13.77 1.47
CA PHE A 107 -9.52 14.09 0.27
C PHE A 107 -9.58 15.60 0.08
N VAL A 108 -9.10 16.05 -1.08
CA VAL A 108 -9.05 17.45 -1.49
C VAL A 108 -9.62 17.60 -2.89
N PRO A 109 -10.60 18.46 -3.13
CA PRO A 109 -11.05 18.75 -4.48
C PRO A 109 -9.87 19.24 -5.34
N GLN A 110 -9.65 18.65 -6.52
CA GLN A 110 -8.47 18.94 -7.36
C GLN A 110 -8.32 20.42 -7.71
N LYS A 111 -9.42 21.14 -7.86
CA LYS A 111 -9.43 22.60 -8.07
C LYS A 111 -8.98 23.44 -6.86
N ARG A 112 -8.91 22.84 -5.65
CA ARG A 112 -8.55 23.47 -4.39
C ARG A 112 -7.19 23.03 -3.84
N LEU A 113 -6.39 22.27 -4.59
CA LEU A 113 -5.09 21.75 -4.12
C LEU A 113 -4.21 22.86 -3.52
N LYS A 114 -4.03 23.98 -4.23
CA LYS A 114 -3.21 25.11 -3.75
C LYS A 114 -3.76 25.74 -2.47
N GLU A 115 -5.09 25.88 -2.38
CA GLU A 115 -5.78 26.44 -1.22
C GLU A 115 -5.62 25.54 0.00
N CYS A 116 -5.79 24.23 -0.17
CA CYS A 116 -5.78 23.26 0.93
C CYS A 116 -4.36 22.86 1.37
N ARG A 117 -3.31 23.12 0.58
CA ARG A 117 -1.95 22.71 0.86
C ARG A 117 -1.49 23.00 2.29
N ALA A 118 -1.70 24.23 2.75
CA ALA A 118 -1.24 24.64 4.09
C ALA A 118 -1.91 23.81 5.20
N GLU A 119 -3.21 23.53 5.06
CA GLU A 119 -3.95 22.72 6.04
C GLU A 119 -3.55 21.24 5.97
N VAL A 120 -3.33 20.68 4.77
CA VAL A 120 -2.80 19.33 4.61
C VAL A 120 -1.46 19.17 5.33
N LEU A 121 -0.50 20.07 5.07
CA LEU A 121 0.81 20.04 5.71
C LEU A 121 0.71 20.20 7.23
N ARG A 122 -0.14 21.10 7.71
CA ARG A 122 -0.37 21.30 9.15
C ARG A 122 -0.88 20.01 9.81
N ARG A 123 -1.89 19.36 9.23
CA ARG A 123 -2.44 18.08 9.76
C ARG A 123 -1.40 16.97 9.75
N LEU A 124 -0.69 16.80 8.64
CA LEU A 124 0.35 15.79 8.52
C LEU A 124 1.51 16.05 9.50
N SER A 125 1.89 17.32 9.73
CA SER A 125 2.93 17.64 10.73
C SER A 125 2.53 17.19 12.14
N VAL A 126 1.27 17.43 12.55
CA VAL A 126 0.76 16.97 13.85
C VAL A 126 0.80 15.44 13.93
N MET A 127 0.39 14.74 12.86
CA MET A 127 0.41 13.28 12.80
C MET A 127 1.83 12.73 12.86
N LEU A 128 2.78 13.37 12.16
CA LEU A 128 4.19 12.98 12.18
C LEU A 128 4.81 13.11 13.58
N GLU A 129 4.51 14.20 14.31
CA GLU A 129 4.97 14.36 15.70
C GLU A 129 4.44 13.28 16.65
N GLU A 130 3.18 12.86 16.48
CA GLU A 130 2.60 11.78 17.29
C GLU A 130 3.15 10.41 16.88
N ALA A 131 3.36 10.17 15.58
CA ALA A 131 3.95 8.95 15.07
C ALA A 131 5.40 8.76 15.52
N ASP A 132 6.22 9.82 15.48
CA ASP A 132 7.61 9.82 15.96
C ASP A 132 7.67 9.42 17.45
N ARG A 133 6.81 10.02 18.29
CA ARG A 133 6.71 9.66 19.72
C ARG A 133 6.28 8.20 19.93
N ALA A 134 5.52 7.63 19.00
CA ALA A 134 5.08 6.24 19.04
C ALA A 134 6.09 5.27 18.41
N GLY A 135 7.18 5.75 17.79
CA GLY A 135 8.15 4.95 17.05
C GLY A 135 7.59 4.36 15.76
N VAL A 136 6.62 5.05 15.11
CA VAL A 136 5.96 4.60 13.88
C VAL A 136 6.32 5.52 12.72
N THR A 137 6.81 4.94 11.63
CA THR A 137 7.09 5.64 10.38
C THR A 137 5.80 5.76 9.55
N LEU A 138 5.42 6.99 9.19
CA LEU A 138 4.29 7.22 8.29
C LEU A 138 4.73 7.11 6.83
N CYS A 139 4.02 6.29 6.07
CA CYS A 139 4.29 5.99 4.67
C CYS A 139 3.09 6.42 3.82
N HIS A 140 3.25 7.51 3.08
CA HIS A 140 2.20 8.12 2.25
C HIS A 140 2.09 7.42 0.90
N GLU A 141 0.91 6.91 0.58
CA GLU A 141 0.59 6.33 -0.72
C GLU A 141 -0.08 7.38 -1.63
N ASN A 142 0.33 7.43 -2.91
CA ASN A 142 -0.39 8.16 -3.93
C ASN A 142 -1.74 7.50 -4.22
N GLU A 143 -2.83 8.30 -4.18
CA GLU A 143 -4.20 7.78 -4.31
C GLU A 143 -5.11 8.84 -4.97
N SER A 144 -6.24 8.38 -5.51
CA SER A 144 -7.24 9.25 -6.14
C SER A 144 -7.85 10.24 -5.15
N LYS A 145 -8.08 11.47 -5.62
CA LYS A 145 -8.83 12.52 -4.92
C LYS A 145 -8.17 13.09 -3.66
N ILE A 146 -6.97 12.66 -3.30
CA ILE A 146 -6.22 13.22 -2.17
C ILE A 146 -5.21 14.29 -2.63
N TYR A 147 -4.66 15.05 -1.68
CA TYR A 147 -3.45 15.83 -1.92
C TYR A 147 -2.26 14.86 -2.04
N GLY A 148 -1.72 14.67 -3.22
CA GLY A 148 -0.73 13.62 -3.51
C GLY A 148 -1.28 12.53 -4.45
N GLN A 149 -2.30 12.89 -5.23
CA GLN A 149 -2.76 12.10 -6.36
C GLN A 149 -1.74 12.14 -7.51
N ASN A 150 -1.12 13.28 -7.75
CA ASN A 150 -0.18 13.51 -8.85
C ASN A 150 1.27 13.50 -8.34
N PRO A 151 2.26 13.24 -9.20
CA PRO A 151 3.68 13.23 -8.82
C PRO A 151 4.16 14.53 -8.16
N GLU A 152 3.64 15.68 -8.60
CA GLU A 152 4.04 17.00 -8.09
C GLU A 152 3.65 17.19 -6.62
N GLU A 153 2.42 16.78 -6.22
CA GLU A 153 1.99 16.87 -4.84
C GLU A 153 2.70 15.84 -3.95
N VAL A 154 3.01 14.65 -4.48
CA VAL A 154 3.83 13.66 -3.75
C VAL A 154 5.21 14.22 -3.47
N ALA A 155 5.87 14.81 -4.47
CA ALA A 155 7.16 15.46 -4.30
C ALA A 155 7.09 16.63 -3.30
N ASP A 156 6.02 17.45 -3.38
CA ASP A 156 5.80 18.56 -2.44
C ASP A 156 5.67 18.08 -0.99
N LEU A 157 4.88 17.03 -0.75
CA LEU A 157 4.72 16.42 0.57
C LEU A 157 6.05 15.92 1.13
N LEU A 158 6.81 15.15 0.33
CA LEU A 158 8.07 14.55 0.77
C LEU A 158 9.18 15.59 1.00
N HIS A 159 9.17 16.70 0.25
CA HIS A 159 10.08 17.82 0.50
C HIS A 159 9.69 18.62 1.74
N ALA A 160 8.39 18.93 1.90
CA ALA A 160 7.92 19.77 2.98
C ALA A 160 7.92 19.05 4.36
N LEU A 161 7.84 17.72 4.38
CA LEU A 161 7.68 16.88 5.57
C LEU A 161 8.80 15.84 5.68
N PRO A 162 9.97 16.16 6.24
CA PRO A 162 11.14 15.26 6.28
C PRO A 162 10.90 13.93 6.99
N GLY A 163 9.90 13.81 7.86
CA GLY A 163 9.52 12.56 8.55
C GLY A 163 8.55 11.66 7.76
N LEU A 164 8.04 12.13 6.61
CA LEU A 164 7.12 11.37 5.77
C LEU A 164 7.88 10.56 4.71
N TYR A 165 7.52 9.30 4.51
CA TYR A 165 8.07 8.43 3.49
C TYR A 165 7.03 8.12 2.41
N GLY A 166 7.46 7.80 1.19
CA GLY A 166 6.57 7.52 0.06
C GLY A 166 6.33 6.03 -0.15
N VAL A 167 5.09 5.66 -0.40
CA VAL A 167 4.68 4.38 -0.97
C VAL A 167 4.26 4.62 -2.41
N PHE A 168 4.88 3.90 -3.34
CA PHE A 168 4.59 4.04 -4.76
C PHE A 168 3.54 3.03 -5.19
N ASP A 169 2.49 3.49 -5.87
CA ASP A 169 1.50 2.66 -6.55
C ASP A 169 1.34 3.12 -8.01
N ALA A 170 1.82 2.30 -8.95
CA ALA A 170 1.74 2.62 -10.38
C ALA A 170 0.30 2.57 -10.90
N GLY A 171 -0.51 1.61 -10.42
CA GLY A 171 -1.91 1.46 -10.83
C GLY A 171 -2.72 2.71 -10.51
N ASN A 172 -2.50 3.30 -9.33
CA ASN A 172 -3.16 4.55 -8.96
C ASN A 172 -2.76 5.71 -9.88
N TYR A 173 -1.49 5.83 -10.28
CA TYR A 173 -1.08 6.84 -11.26
C TYR A 173 -1.74 6.62 -12.62
N VAL A 174 -1.70 5.39 -13.16
CA VAL A 174 -2.32 5.04 -14.44
C VAL A 174 -3.83 5.31 -14.43
N MET A 175 -4.52 4.93 -13.36
CA MET A 175 -5.96 5.16 -13.21
C MET A 175 -6.33 6.64 -13.15
N ASN A 176 -5.41 7.51 -12.73
CA ASN A 176 -5.58 8.96 -12.65
C ASN A 176 -4.92 9.71 -13.82
N ASP A 177 -4.59 9.02 -14.93
CA ASP A 177 -3.97 9.60 -16.13
C ASP A 177 -2.62 10.29 -15.85
N GLN A 178 -1.86 9.80 -14.86
CA GLN A 178 -0.55 10.29 -14.48
C GLN A 178 0.57 9.37 -14.97
N ASP A 179 1.76 9.92 -15.18
CA ASP A 179 2.94 9.14 -15.58
C ASP A 179 3.54 8.38 -14.37
N PRO A 180 3.54 7.03 -14.36
CA PRO A 180 4.16 6.26 -13.29
C PRO A 180 5.66 6.51 -13.13
N LEU A 181 6.37 6.91 -14.20
CA LEU A 181 7.80 7.19 -14.12
C LEU A 181 8.09 8.53 -13.44
N ALA A 182 7.26 9.55 -13.64
CA ALA A 182 7.30 10.76 -12.82
C ALA A 182 6.91 10.47 -11.37
N GLY A 183 5.94 9.57 -11.17
CA GLY A 183 5.51 9.13 -9.85
C GLY A 183 6.60 8.44 -9.03
N ILE A 184 7.34 7.49 -9.64
CA ILE A 184 8.44 6.83 -8.93
C ILE A 184 9.57 7.80 -8.63
N ASP A 185 9.91 8.72 -9.55
CA ASP A 185 10.94 9.73 -9.31
C ASP A 185 10.56 10.64 -8.12
N ALA A 186 9.29 11.03 -8.01
CA ALA A 186 8.78 11.77 -6.85
C ALA A 186 8.87 10.94 -5.56
N THR A 187 8.49 9.67 -5.59
CA THR A 187 8.55 8.78 -4.42
C THR A 187 9.98 8.53 -3.95
N LEU A 188 10.94 8.43 -4.89
CA LEU A 188 12.36 8.20 -4.59
C LEU A 188 13.05 9.38 -3.86
N ILE A 189 12.38 10.51 -3.65
CA ILE A 189 12.85 11.57 -2.74
C ILE A 189 13.04 11.00 -1.32
N ARG A 190 12.09 10.17 -0.86
CA ARG A 190 12.19 9.42 0.42
C ARG A 190 11.31 8.18 0.36
N PRO A 191 11.78 7.10 -0.30
CA PRO A 191 11.00 5.90 -0.52
C PRO A 191 10.87 5.05 0.75
N ALA A 192 9.69 4.45 0.96
CA ALA A 192 9.45 3.41 1.95
C ALA A 192 9.42 2.02 1.28
N TYR A 193 8.44 1.79 0.43
CA TYR A 193 8.22 0.52 -0.27
C TYR A 193 7.23 0.72 -1.44
N LEU A 194 6.87 -0.35 -2.15
CA LEU A 194 6.00 -0.29 -3.32
C LEU A 194 4.75 -1.15 -3.13
N HIS A 195 3.61 -0.64 -3.58
CA HIS A 195 2.43 -1.44 -3.91
C HIS A 195 2.52 -1.92 -5.36
N MET A 196 2.23 -3.19 -5.55
CA MET A 196 2.33 -3.86 -6.84
C MET A 196 0.92 -4.03 -7.41
N LYS A 197 0.43 -2.98 -8.06
CA LYS A 197 -0.86 -2.88 -8.74
C LYS A 197 -0.66 -2.26 -10.13
N ASP A 198 -1.19 -2.88 -11.17
CA ASP A 198 -1.04 -2.41 -12.54
C ASP A 198 -2.40 -2.18 -13.20
N ALA A 199 -2.44 -1.30 -14.19
CA ALA A 199 -3.67 -0.94 -14.88
C ALA A 199 -3.42 -0.57 -16.34
N ILE A 200 -4.45 -0.75 -17.17
CA ILE A 200 -4.51 -0.21 -18.53
C ILE A 200 -5.27 1.10 -18.50
N GLY A 201 -4.58 2.22 -18.74
CA GLY A 201 -5.13 3.57 -18.61
C GLY A 201 -6.28 3.85 -19.58
N ALA A 202 -6.17 3.42 -20.83
CA ALA A 202 -7.20 3.62 -21.86
C ALA A 202 -8.51 2.89 -21.52
N GLU A 203 -8.45 1.76 -20.80
CA GLU A 203 -9.60 0.94 -20.43
C GLU A 203 -10.10 1.23 -19.02
N LYS A 204 -9.29 1.93 -18.21
CA LYS A 204 -9.47 2.08 -16.74
C LYS A 204 -9.71 0.71 -16.09
N ALA A 205 -8.86 -0.25 -16.44
CA ALA A 205 -8.96 -1.63 -16.01
C ALA A 205 -7.71 -2.07 -15.26
N ILE A 206 -7.89 -2.71 -14.11
CA ILE A 206 -6.80 -3.32 -13.33
C ILE A 206 -6.40 -4.64 -13.99
N VAL A 207 -5.10 -4.88 -14.06
CA VAL A 207 -4.49 -6.08 -14.65
C VAL A 207 -3.32 -6.57 -13.80
N PRO A 208 -2.87 -7.84 -13.97
CA PRO A 208 -1.66 -8.33 -13.31
C PRO A 208 -0.44 -7.47 -13.66
N VAL A 209 0.49 -7.36 -12.70
CA VAL A 209 1.71 -6.55 -12.85
C VAL A 209 2.50 -6.95 -14.11
N GLY A 210 2.84 -5.95 -14.90
CA GLY A 210 3.56 -6.09 -16.17
C GLY A 210 2.66 -6.31 -17.39
N MET A 211 1.35 -6.31 -17.22
CA MET A 211 0.37 -6.37 -18.33
C MET A 211 -0.29 -5.00 -18.61
N GLY A 212 -0.03 -4.00 -17.77
CA GLY A 212 -0.58 -2.66 -17.90
C GLY A 212 0.45 -1.60 -18.26
N ASP A 213 0.05 -0.36 -18.02
CA ASP A 213 0.82 0.85 -18.33
C ASP A 213 1.70 1.32 -17.15
N GLY A 214 1.76 0.53 -16.03
CA GLY A 214 2.49 0.87 -14.79
C GLY A 214 4.02 0.88 -14.92
N ARG A 215 4.57 0.46 -16.06
CA ARG A 215 6.01 0.54 -16.41
C ARG A 215 6.93 -0.15 -15.39
N TYR A 216 6.49 -1.22 -14.73
CA TYR A 216 7.17 -1.87 -13.60
C TYR A 216 8.62 -2.33 -13.87
N GLU A 217 8.97 -2.72 -15.10
CA GLU A 217 10.38 -3.02 -15.40
C GLU A 217 11.30 -1.81 -15.17
N GLU A 218 10.91 -0.64 -15.67
CA GLU A 218 11.71 0.58 -15.47
C GLU A 218 11.59 1.10 -14.03
N VAL A 219 10.42 1.02 -13.42
CA VAL A 219 10.21 1.35 -12.00
C VAL A 219 11.16 0.57 -11.12
N LEU A 220 11.18 -0.76 -11.21
CA LEU A 220 12.05 -1.61 -10.39
C LEU A 220 13.53 -1.40 -10.68
N ARG A 221 13.92 -1.07 -11.94
CA ARG A 221 15.29 -0.67 -12.27
C ARG A 221 15.70 0.66 -11.60
N ARG A 222 14.77 1.64 -11.50
CA ARG A 222 15.03 2.90 -10.80
C ARG A 222 15.17 2.67 -9.30
N VAL A 223 14.31 1.85 -8.71
CA VAL A 223 14.40 1.45 -7.30
C VAL A 223 15.71 0.75 -7.01
N ASP A 224 16.12 -0.21 -7.84
CA ASP A 224 17.41 -0.94 -7.69
C ASP A 224 18.64 -0.02 -7.72
N ARG A 225 18.58 1.05 -8.54
CA ARG A 225 19.65 2.07 -8.61
C ARG A 225 19.65 3.04 -7.43
N ALA A 226 18.49 3.32 -6.85
CA ALA A 226 18.32 4.39 -5.87
C ALA A 226 18.28 3.89 -4.42
N MET A 227 17.96 2.62 -4.18
CA MET A 227 17.80 2.05 -2.86
C MET A 227 18.81 0.92 -2.62
N ASP A 228 19.28 0.82 -1.39
CA ASP A 228 20.08 -0.30 -0.89
C ASP A 228 19.31 -1.06 0.20
N GLY A 229 19.57 -2.37 0.29
CA GLY A 229 18.95 -3.23 1.31
C GLY A 229 17.53 -3.66 0.97
N LEU A 230 16.77 -4.03 2.00
CA LEU A 230 15.48 -4.68 1.86
C LEU A 230 14.36 -3.69 1.53
N VAL A 231 13.65 -3.93 0.43
CA VAL A 231 12.49 -3.19 -0.03
C VAL A 231 11.28 -4.13 -0.12
N TYR A 232 10.18 -3.80 0.53
CA TYR A 232 8.95 -4.57 0.40
C TYR A 232 8.24 -4.27 -0.92
N LEU A 233 7.71 -5.32 -1.53
CA LEU A 233 6.79 -5.26 -2.67
C LEU A 233 5.45 -5.83 -2.21
N THR A 234 4.53 -4.97 -1.81
CA THR A 234 3.20 -5.39 -1.35
C THR A 234 2.26 -5.59 -2.54
N VAL A 235 1.88 -6.83 -2.80
CA VAL A 235 0.91 -7.16 -3.86
C VAL A 235 -0.46 -6.65 -3.46
N GLU A 236 -1.05 -5.81 -4.33
CA GLU A 236 -2.40 -5.25 -4.19
C GLU A 236 -3.22 -5.62 -5.44
N PRO A 237 -3.81 -6.83 -5.49
CA PRO A 237 -4.36 -7.39 -6.72
C PRO A 237 -5.45 -6.55 -7.38
N HIS A 238 -6.53 -6.24 -6.67
CA HIS A 238 -7.76 -5.63 -7.21
C HIS A 238 -8.28 -6.33 -8.49
N LEU A 239 -7.90 -7.60 -8.69
CA LEU A 239 -8.22 -8.38 -9.89
C LEU A 239 -9.55 -9.11 -9.79
N HIS A 240 -10.10 -9.25 -8.59
CA HIS A 240 -11.44 -9.78 -8.33
C HIS A 240 -12.21 -8.81 -7.44
N ILE A 241 -13.44 -8.46 -7.85
CA ILE A 241 -14.23 -7.44 -7.14
C ILE A 241 -14.93 -8.07 -5.95
N PHE A 242 -14.46 -7.78 -4.75
CA PHE A 242 -15.14 -8.18 -3.50
C PHE A 242 -16.33 -7.28 -3.18
N GLU A 243 -17.35 -7.84 -2.55
CA GLU A 243 -18.52 -7.10 -2.07
C GLU A 243 -18.15 -5.93 -1.13
N ILE A 244 -17.05 -6.03 -0.40
CA ILE A 244 -16.57 -4.99 0.53
C ILE A 244 -16.04 -3.76 -0.23
N TYR A 245 -15.36 -3.94 -1.38
CA TYR A 245 -14.89 -2.82 -2.19
C TYR A 245 -16.04 -2.00 -2.79
N GLN A 246 -17.15 -2.64 -3.12
CA GLN A 246 -18.36 -1.94 -3.61
C GLN A 246 -18.94 -0.94 -2.59
N ARG A 247 -18.59 -1.10 -1.30
CA ARG A 247 -19.04 -0.19 -0.21
C ARG A 247 -18.05 0.95 0.07
N ILE A 248 -16.77 0.78 -0.28
CA ILE A 248 -15.70 1.73 0.05
C ILE A 248 -15.40 2.65 -1.14
N ASP A 249 -15.49 2.17 -2.36
CA ASP A 249 -15.24 2.97 -3.56
C ASP A 249 -16.49 2.98 -4.46
N SER A 250 -17.00 4.20 -4.71
CA SER A 250 -18.14 4.45 -5.61
C SER A 250 -17.81 4.25 -7.10
N HIS A 251 -16.54 3.95 -7.44
CA HIS A 251 -16.11 3.68 -8.79
C HIS A 251 -16.19 2.17 -9.06
N LYS A 252 -16.90 1.79 -10.13
CA LYS A 252 -16.88 0.42 -10.63
C LYS A 252 -15.48 0.13 -11.17
N LEU A 253 -14.62 -0.49 -10.35
CA LEU A 253 -13.37 -1.04 -10.84
C LEU A 253 -13.68 -2.04 -11.96
N LYS A 254 -13.00 -1.89 -13.08
CA LYS A 254 -12.98 -2.88 -14.15
C LYS A 254 -11.74 -3.74 -13.99
N THR A 255 -11.88 -5.04 -14.17
CA THR A 255 -10.74 -5.94 -14.30
C THR A 255 -10.55 -6.27 -15.77
N GLY A 256 -9.31 -6.21 -16.25
CA GLY A 256 -8.97 -6.56 -17.64
C GLY A 256 -8.99 -8.07 -17.90
N ILE A 257 -9.00 -8.88 -16.83
CA ILE A 257 -9.05 -10.35 -16.85
C ILE A 257 -10.11 -10.80 -15.86
N ALA A 258 -10.95 -11.75 -16.24
CA ALA A 258 -11.92 -12.37 -15.34
C ALA A 258 -11.28 -13.55 -14.61
N PHE A 259 -11.53 -13.65 -13.30
CA PHE A 259 -11.15 -14.79 -12.46
C PHE A 259 -12.41 -15.40 -11.86
N ASP A 260 -12.42 -16.74 -11.72
CA ASP A 260 -13.57 -17.46 -11.17
C ASP A 260 -13.74 -17.22 -9.66
N ASN A 261 -12.64 -16.94 -8.98
CA ASN A 261 -12.62 -16.65 -7.54
C ASN A 261 -11.43 -15.75 -7.18
N SER A 262 -11.42 -15.29 -5.94
CA SER A 262 -10.39 -14.40 -5.40
C SER A 262 -9.05 -15.06 -5.16
N ASP A 263 -9.03 -16.35 -4.85
CA ASP A 263 -7.79 -17.09 -4.66
C ASP A 263 -7.00 -17.17 -5.97
N ASP A 264 -7.65 -17.50 -7.09
CA ASP A 264 -7.01 -17.55 -8.41
C ASP A 264 -6.51 -16.16 -8.83
N ALA A 265 -7.27 -15.11 -8.54
CA ALA A 265 -6.87 -13.72 -8.78
C ALA A 265 -5.62 -13.34 -7.98
N PHE A 266 -5.60 -13.70 -6.70
CA PHE A 266 -4.48 -13.44 -5.81
C PHE A 266 -3.23 -14.24 -6.23
N ASP A 267 -3.37 -15.53 -6.52
CA ASP A 267 -2.28 -16.40 -6.97
C ASP A 267 -1.67 -15.88 -8.29
N CYS A 268 -2.50 -15.43 -9.22
CA CYS A 268 -2.07 -14.78 -10.46
C CYS A 268 -1.28 -13.49 -10.19
N ALA A 269 -1.78 -12.63 -9.29
CA ALA A 269 -1.11 -11.38 -8.95
C ALA A 269 0.27 -11.61 -8.34
N VAL A 270 0.39 -12.52 -7.36
CA VAL A 270 1.70 -12.89 -6.78
C VAL A 270 2.63 -13.49 -7.84
N GLY A 271 2.12 -14.39 -8.66
CA GLY A 271 2.86 -15.03 -9.76
C GLY A 271 3.40 -14.02 -10.77
N SER A 272 2.63 -12.96 -11.07
CA SER A 272 3.05 -11.90 -11.99
C SER A 272 4.24 -11.09 -11.44
N VAL A 273 4.25 -10.77 -10.14
CA VAL A 273 5.36 -10.07 -9.48
C VAL A 273 6.61 -10.95 -9.47
N LYS A 274 6.49 -12.24 -9.11
CA LYS A 274 7.61 -13.19 -9.15
C LYS A 274 8.19 -13.35 -10.57
N THR A 275 7.34 -13.42 -11.58
CA THR A 275 7.74 -13.46 -13.00
C THR A 275 8.48 -12.20 -13.41
N MET A 276 8.00 -11.01 -12.97
CA MET A 276 8.66 -9.73 -13.24
C MET A 276 10.07 -9.69 -12.63
N LEU A 277 10.22 -10.09 -11.36
CA LEU A 277 11.53 -10.14 -10.69
C LEU A 277 12.49 -11.11 -11.40
N THR A 278 12.03 -12.30 -11.76
CA THR A 278 12.83 -13.29 -12.52
C THR A 278 13.31 -12.71 -13.86
N ARG A 279 12.42 -12.02 -14.59
CA ARG A 279 12.76 -11.38 -15.87
C ARG A 279 13.79 -10.27 -15.70
N LEU A 280 13.83 -9.61 -14.57
CA LEU A 280 14.83 -8.60 -14.22
C LEU A 280 16.15 -9.19 -13.69
N GLY A 281 16.26 -10.51 -13.60
CA GLY A 281 17.48 -11.22 -13.19
C GLY A 281 17.61 -11.43 -11.67
N TYR A 282 16.50 -11.24 -10.92
CA TYR A 282 16.46 -11.60 -9.51
C TYR A 282 16.15 -13.08 -9.32
N THR A 283 16.70 -13.67 -8.26
CA THR A 283 16.42 -15.03 -7.82
C THR A 283 15.93 -15.05 -6.38
N GLU A 284 14.95 -15.91 -6.10
CA GLU A 284 14.40 -16.07 -4.75
C GLU A 284 15.34 -16.92 -3.89
N GLY A 285 15.84 -16.38 -2.79
CA GLY A 285 16.64 -17.09 -1.82
C GLY A 285 15.79 -18.00 -0.90
N ALA A 286 16.46 -18.88 -0.13
CA ALA A 286 15.78 -19.71 0.86
C ALA A 286 15.09 -18.91 1.96
N ASP A 287 15.49 -17.67 2.16
CA ASP A 287 14.88 -16.67 3.04
C ASP A 287 13.76 -15.88 2.36
N LEU A 288 13.29 -16.31 1.17
CA LEU A 288 12.26 -15.68 0.34
C LEU A 288 12.60 -14.23 -0.10
N VAL A 289 13.83 -13.79 0.08
CA VAL A 289 14.32 -12.49 -0.41
C VAL A 289 14.86 -12.66 -1.82
N TRP A 290 14.46 -11.76 -2.70
CA TRP A 290 14.87 -11.72 -4.10
C TRP A 290 16.12 -10.86 -4.28
N ARG A 291 17.18 -11.45 -4.85
CA ARG A 291 18.51 -10.83 -5.06
C ARG A 291 19.02 -11.10 -6.48
N LYS A 292 19.88 -10.18 -6.97
CA LYS A 292 20.69 -10.41 -8.19
C LYS A 292 21.99 -11.13 -7.88
#